data_bc754f445f56978f4b8b3fed3b428faa
#
_entry.id   bc754f445f56978f4b8b3fed3b428faa
#
_cell.length_a   1.000
_cell.length_b   1.000
_cell.length_c   1.000
_cell.angle_alpha   90.00
_cell.angle_beta   90.00
_cell.angle_gamma   90.00
#
_symmetry.space_group_name_H-M   'P 1'
#
loop_
_entity.id
_entity.type
_entity.pdbx_description
1 polymer ?
#
loop_
_entity_poly.entity_id
_entity_poly.type
_entity_poly.pdbx_seq_one_letter_code
_entity_poly.pdbx_strand_id
1 'polypeptide(L)'
;MKERILTSLIAAFVITSLQAQTTPAVPRLVVGLTIDQLRSDYIEAFSALYGERGFKRLMREGRVYCNAEYDFINIDRSSAVASIYTGTTPYYNGVVGNRWMDRASLRIIKSVDDPAYMGVYTSESTSPQHLLVSTLSDELMVATCGNAEVYSIAPTREMAVLAAGHAAKGAFWLNDETGKWSGSTYYGSFPEWVTTYNDRDGLDFRIGNLVWGPYLPVTSYKYVTSDAKQLTFKHDFSDERTEKYKKFKTSPYANDEVNKLVDACLTYTNVGKDNVPDLLTLSYYAGNYAHMSNAEYAMEIQDMYVRLDNSIGDLLDLIDRKVGLNNTCLLYTSPSPRD
;
A
#
# COMPACT_ATOMS: atom_id res chain seq x y z
N MET A 1 8.94 -51.73 -43.78
CA MET A 1 9.49 -50.36 -43.78
C MET A 1 8.43 -49.29 -43.57
N LYS A 2 7.30 -49.32 -44.27
CA LYS A 2 6.21 -48.32 -44.12
C LYS A 2 5.58 -48.27 -42.71
N GLU A 3 5.38 -49.39 -42.03
CA GLU A 3 4.84 -49.44 -40.69
C GLU A 3 5.77 -48.85 -39.62
N ARG A 4 7.08 -49.07 -39.75
CA ARG A 4 8.07 -48.48 -38.84
C ARG A 4 8.18 -46.96 -38.98
N ILE A 5 7.99 -46.42 -40.19
CA ILE A 5 7.96 -44.99 -40.45
C ILE A 5 6.70 -44.35 -39.87
N LEU A 6 5.54 -45.03 -40.00
CA LEU A 6 4.28 -44.56 -39.45
C LEU A 6 4.30 -44.52 -37.91
N THR A 7 4.86 -45.55 -37.27
CA THR A 7 5.03 -45.61 -35.81
C THR A 7 5.97 -44.55 -35.29
N SER A 8 7.07 -44.26 -36.02
CA SER A 8 7.99 -43.20 -35.67
C SER A 8 7.40 -41.81 -35.85
N LEU A 9 6.54 -41.60 -36.87
CA LEU A 9 5.81 -40.32 -37.06
C LEU A 9 4.75 -40.07 -35.99
N ILE A 10 4.04 -41.10 -35.55
CA ILE A 10 3.06 -41.01 -34.48
C ILE A 10 3.77 -40.73 -33.13
N ALA A 11 4.88 -41.40 -32.85
CA ALA A 11 5.69 -41.15 -31.67
C ALA A 11 6.28 -39.73 -31.66
N ALA A 12 6.74 -39.17 -32.77
CA ALA A 12 7.18 -37.80 -32.90
C ALA A 12 6.05 -36.77 -32.68
N PHE A 13 4.84 -37.07 -33.17
CA PHE A 13 3.66 -36.22 -33.00
C PHE A 13 3.16 -36.20 -31.54
N VAL A 14 3.25 -37.32 -30.82
CA VAL A 14 2.91 -37.42 -29.39
C VAL A 14 3.94 -36.66 -28.54
N ILE A 15 5.22 -36.66 -28.91
CA ILE A 15 6.26 -35.94 -28.19
C ILE A 15 6.14 -34.40 -28.38
N THR A 16 5.67 -33.95 -29.56
CA THR A 16 5.42 -32.51 -29.77
C THR A 16 4.18 -31.97 -29.10
N SER A 17 3.17 -32.84 -28.80
CA SER A 17 1.99 -32.46 -28.06
C SER A 17 2.17 -32.48 -26.54
N LEU A 18 3.29 -32.95 -26.03
CA LEU A 18 3.72 -32.88 -24.64
C LEU A 18 4.59 -31.63 -24.33
N GLN A 19 4.50 -30.58 -25.13
CA GLN A 19 4.80 -29.26 -24.61
C GLN A 19 3.67 -28.95 -23.63
N ALA A 20 3.92 -29.33 -22.36
CA ALA A 20 3.10 -28.89 -21.25
C ALA A 20 2.87 -27.40 -21.45
N GLN A 21 1.63 -26.99 -21.59
CA GLN A 21 1.26 -25.60 -21.33
C GLN A 21 1.82 -25.33 -19.95
N THR A 22 2.92 -24.62 -19.88
CA THR A 22 3.42 -24.09 -18.61
C THR A 22 2.32 -23.17 -18.12
N THR A 23 1.44 -23.70 -17.26
CA THR A 23 0.55 -22.83 -16.49
C THR A 23 1.45 -21.76 -15.92
N PRO A 24 1.12 -20.47 -16.11
CA PRO A 24 1.90 -19.39 -15.51
C PRO A 24 2.12 -19.75 -14.05
N ALA A 25 3.36 -19.74 -13.60
CA ALA A 25 3.65 -20.06 -12.21
C ALA A 25 2.84 -19.09 -11.34
N VAL A 26 2.03 -19.63 -10.44
CA VAL A 26 1.28 -18.82 -9.49
C VAL A 26 2.30 -18.09 -8.61
N PRO A 27 2.21 -16.77 -8.46
CA PRO A 27 3.15 -16.04 -7.61
C PRO A 27 3.02 -16.52 -6.16
N ARG A 28 4.13 -16.61 -5.45
CA ARG A 28 4.14 -16.90 -4.00
C ARG A 28 3.67 -15.72 -3.18
N LEU A 29 3.89 -14.53 -3.69
CA LEU A 29 3.49 -13.28 -3.04
C LEU A 29 2.79 -12.37 -4.05
N VAL A 30 1.61 -11.88 -3.67
CA VAL A 30 0.96 -10.75 -4.32
C VAL A 30 1.13 -9.53 -3.42
N VAL A 31 1.59 -8.42 -3.98
CA VAL A 31 1.70 -7.14 -3.28
C VAL A 31 0.74 -6.15 -3.92
N GLY A 32 -0.25 -5.69 -3.16
CA GLY A 32 -1.14 -4.62 -3.55
C GLY A 32 -0.65 -3.30 -2.94
N LEU A 33 -0.08 -2.41 -3.73
CA LEU A 33 0.39 -1.10 -3.28
C LEU A 33 -0.59 -0.01 -3.71
N THR A 34 -1.30 0.58 -2.75
CA THR A 34 -2.12 1.76 -2.97
C THR A 34 -1.35 3.02 -2.55
N ILE A 35 -1.30 4.04 -3.40
CA ILE A 35 -0.58 5.27 -3.12
C ILE A 35 -1.60 6.41 -3.04
N ASP A 36 -1.93 6.79 -1.80
CA ASP A 36 -2.92 7.83 -1.50
C ASP A 36 -2.50 9.18 -2.10
N GLN A 37 -3.44 9.86 -2.75
CA GLN A 37 -3.23 11.13 -3.45
C GLN A 37 -2.14 11.11 -4.55
N LEU A 38 -1.89 9.95 -5.17
CA LEU A 38 -1.00 9.86 -6.32
C LEU A 38 -1.66 10.50 -7.54
N ARG A 39 -0.99 11.47 -8.14
CA ARG A 39 -1.40 12.12 -9.39
C ARG A 39 -0.58 11.60 -10.57
N SER A 40 -1.27 11.12 -11.59
CA SER A 40 -0.62 10.57 -12.80
C SER A 40 0.16 11.64 -13.58
N ASP A 41 -0.36 12.89 -13.64
CA ASP A 41 0.32 14.02 -14.28
C ASP A 41 1.63 14.41 -13.57
N TYR A 42 1.73 14.25 -12.25
CA TYR A 42 2.98 14.46 -11.51
C TYR A 42 4.01 13.36 -11.75
N ILE A 43 3.57 12.11 -11.97
CA ILE A 43 4.50 11.04 -12.36
C ILE A 43 5.23 11.42 -13.65
N GLU A 44 4.51 11.96 -14.63
CA GLU A 44 5.10 12.41 -15.90
C GLU A 44 5.93 13.69 -15.72
N ALA A 45 5.35 14.72 -15.08
CA ALA A 45 5.97 16.04 -14.91
C ALA A 45 7.31 15.97 -14.18
N PHE A 46 7.44 15.12 -13.18
CA PHE A 46 8.65 14.98 -12.37
C PHE A 46 9.56 13.84 -12.81
N SER A 47 9.27 13.18 -13.93
CA SER A 47 10.00 12.01 -14.43
C SER A 47 11.52 12.23 -14.60
N ALA A 48 11.93 13.47 -14.88
CA ALA A 48 13.35 13.83 -15.01
C ALA A 48 14.09 13.80 -13.65
N LEU A 49 13.38 13.82 -12.52
CA LEU A 49 13.94 13.80 -11.17
C LEU A 49 14.07 12.38 -10.62
N TYR A 50 13.39 11.40 -11.21
CA TYR A 50 13.38 10.03 -10.71
C TYR A 50 14.65 9.27 -11.03
N GLY A 51 14.99 8.37 -10.10
CA GLY A 51 16.00 7.32 -10.32
C GLY A 51 15.53 6.21 -11.28
N GLU A 52 16.32 5.16 -11.41
CA GLU A 52 16.00 4.02 -12.28
C GLU A 52 15.29 2.88 -11.55
N ARG A 53 15.21 2.91 -10.19
CA ARG A 53 14.77 1.78 -9.37
C ARG A 53 13.27 1.77 -9.05
N GLY A 54 12.61 2.94 -9.07
CA GLY A 54 11.22 3.14 -8.70
C GLY A 54 10.27 3.17 -9.88
N PHE A 55 9.62 4.32 -10.14
CA PHE A 55 8.62 4.47 -11.18
C PHE A 55 9.10 4.05 -12.57
N LYS A 56 10.31 4.43 -12.95
CA LYS A 56 10.87 4.05 -14.26
C LYS A 56 10.99 2.53 -14.40
N ARG A 57 11.38 1.84 -13.33
CA ARG A 57 11.44 0.39 -13.31
C ARG A 57 10.06 -0.23 -13.46
N LEU A 58 9.08 0.24 -12.68
CA LEU A 58 7.69 -0.23 -12.77
C LEU A 58 7.11 -0.06 -14.18
N MET A 59 7.35 1.09 -14.82
CA MET A 59 6.87 1.36 -16.18
C MET A 59 7.60 0.51 -17.24
N ARG A 60 8.87 0.26 -17.06
CA ARG A 60 9.69 -0.53 -18.02
C ARG A 60 9.41 -2.03 -17.93
N GLU A 61 9.26 -2.56 -16.71
CA GLU A 61 9.14 -4.00 -16.44
C GLU A 61 7.68 -4.44 -16.26
N GLY A 62 6.78 -3.51 -16.01
CA GLY A 62 5.37 -3.75 -15.74
C GLY A 62 4.45 -3.44 -16.93
N ARG A 63 3.14 -3.60 -16.69
CA ARG A 63 2.09 -3.19 -17.61
C ARG A 63 1.33 -2.02 -17.03
N VAL A 64 1.27 -0.91 -17.79
CA VAL A 64 0.59 0.33 -17.38
C VAL A 64 -0.79 0.40 -18.01
N TYR A 65 -1.81 0.67 -17.20
CA TYR A 65 -3.18 0.94 -17.63
C TYR A 65 -3.42 2.45 -17.51
N CYS A 66 -3.48 3.14 -18.65
CA CYS A 66 -3.55 4.62 -18.69
C CYS A 66 -4.95 5.19 -18.43
N ASN A 67 -6.00 4.39 -18.58
CA ASN A 67 -7.41 4.81 -18.51
C ASN A 67 -8.16 4.04 -17.44
N ALA A 68 -7.61 3.98 -16.23
CA ALA A 68 -8.33 3.43 -15.09
C ALA A 68 -9.14 4.55 -14.43
N GLU A 69 -10.46 4.35 -14.31
CA GLU A 69 -11.40 5.32 -13.74
C GLU A 69 -12.31 4.64 -12.73
N TYR A 70 -12.80 5.42 -11.77
CA TYR A 70 -13.85 4.97 -10.86
C TYR A 70 -15.22 5.28 -11.45
N ASP A 71 -16.13 4.32 -11.38
CA ASP A 71 -17.50 4.44 -11.88
C ASP A 71 -18.48 4.88 -10.77
N PHE A 72 -18.06 5.85 -9.93
CA PHE A 72 -18.90 6.43 -8.90
C PHE A 72 -18.46 7.84 -8.51
N ILE A 73 -19.38 8.59 -7.89
CA ILE A 73 -19.17 9.96 -7.41
C ILE A 73 -18.77 9.92 -5.91
N ASN A 74 -18.18 11.00 -5.41
CA ASN A 74 -17.73 11.14 -4.01
C ASN A 74 -16.65 10.13 -3.63
N ILE A 75 -15.58 10.15 -4.38
CA ILE A 75 -14.43 9.30 -4.15
C ILE A 75 -13.60 9.93 -3.02
N ASP A 76 -13.48 9.21 -1.93
CA ASP A 76 -12.52 9.51 -0.86
C ASP A 76 -11.68 8.26 -0.55
N ARG A 77 -10.77 8.38 0.39
CA ARG A 77 -9.84 7.30 0.74
C ARG A 77 -10.54 5.98 1.05
N SER A 78 -11.59 6.00 1.88
CA SER A 78 -12.28 4.77 2.29
C SER A 78 -13.08 4.14 1.15
N SER A 79 -13.88 4.94 0.44
CA SER A 79 -14.70 4.44 -0.68
C SER A 79 -13.83 3.89 -1.81
N ALA A 80 -12.71 4.55 -2.09
CA ALA A 80 -11.80 4.13 -3.13
C ALA A 80 -11.04 2.84 -2.77
N VAL A 81 -10.46 2.75 -1.57
CA VAL A 81 -9.76 1.53 -1.11
C VAL A 81 -10.72 0.35 -1.04
N ALA A 82 -11.92 0.53 -0.47
CA ALA A 82 -12.93 -0.51 -0.47
C ALA A 82 -13.26 -0.99 -1.89
N SER A 83 -13.43 -0.06 -2.84
CA SER A 83 -13.75 -0.41 -4.22
C SER A 83 -12.61 -1.13 -4.95
N ILE A 84 -11.35 -0.76 -4.71
CA ILE A 84 -10.19 -1.45 -5.27
C ILE A 84 -10.14 -2.91 -4.80
N TYR A 85 -10.26 -3.13 -3.49
CA TYR A 85 -10.08 -4.47 -2.93
C TYR A 85 -11.31 -5.35 -3.01
N THR A 86 -12.51 -4.80 -3.23
CA THR A 86 -13.74 -5.58 -3.46
C THR A 86 -14.08 -5.75 -4.95
N GLY A 87 -13.46 -4.95 -5.83
CA GLY A 87 -13.80 -4.94 -7.25
C GLY A 87 -15.20 -4.40 -7.55
N THR A 88 -15.83 -3.66 -6.61
CA THR A 88 -17.20 -3.15 -6.78
C THR A 88 -17.36 -1.74 -6.20
N THR A 89 -18.50 -1.10 -6.54
CA THR A 89 -18.76 0.29 -6.13
C THR A 89 -19.28 0.39 -4.69
N PRO A 90 -19.24 1.58 -4.06
CA PRO A 90 -19.74 1.83 -2.72
C PRO A 90 -21.20 1.41 -2.50
N TYR A 91 -22.02 1.43 -3.55
CA TYR A 91 -23.41 0.96 -3.49
C TYR A 91 -23.51 -0.52 -3.07
N TYR A 92 -22.59 -1.36 -3.54
CA TYR A 92 -22.57 -2.78 -3.24
C TYR A 92 -21.68 -3.12 -2.04
N ASN A 93 -20.52 -2.46 -1.92
CA ASN A 93 -19.60 -2.77 -0.84
C ASN A 93 -19.95 -2.10 0.50
N GLY A 94 -20.88 -1.12 0.52
CA GLY A 94 -21.37 -0.48 1.72
C GLY A 94 -20.52 0.68 2.24
N VAL A 95 -19.30 0.88 1.75
CA VAL A 95 -18.39 1.93 2.22
C VAL A 95 -18.51 3.17 1.33
N VAL A 96 -19.41 4.07 1.70
CA VAL A 96 -19.74 5.26 0.90
C VAL A 96 -18.78 6.43 1.12
N GLY A 97 -17.88 6.33 2.08
CA GLY A 97 -16.90 7.37 2.39
C GLY A 97 -16.17 7.11 3.71
N ASN A 98 -15.27 8.02 4.12
CA ASN A 98 -14.58 7.95 5.41
C ASN A 98 -15.56 8.02 6.59
N ARG A 99 -16.63 8.76 6.42
CA ARG A 99 -17.73 8.91 7.41
C ARG A 99 -19.03 9.27 6.71
N TRP A 100 -20.14 8.83 7.28
CA TRP A 100 -21.48 9.20 6.79
C TRP A 100 -22.46 9.23 7.95
N MET A 101 -23.64 9.83 7.70
CA MET A 101 -24.74 9.80 8.65
C MET A 101 -25.52 8.50 8.49
N ASP A 102 -25.55 7.68 9.54
CA ASP A 102 -26.48 6.56 9.60
C ASP A 102 -27.92 7.08 9.79
N ARG A 103 -28.81 6.74 8.87
CA ARG A 103 -30.19 7.24 8.86
C ARG A 103 -31.05 6.64 9.97
N ALA A 104 -30.71 5.46 10.47
CA ALA A 104 -31.46 4.81 11.52
C ALA A 104 -31.14 5.41 12.88
N SER A 105 -29.88 5.62 13.19
CA SER A 105 -29.43 6.17 14.49
C SER A 105 -29.27 7.69 14.48
N LEU A 106 -29.29 8.35 13.32
CA LEU A 106 -28.97 9.76 13.09
C LEU A 106 -27.59 10.18 13.64
N ARG A 107 -26.64 9.24 13.67
CA ARG A 107 -25.29 9.48 14.12
C ARG A 107 -24.31 9.43 12.95
N ILE A 108 -23.23 10.19 13.07
CA ILE A 108 -22.11 10.07 12.16
C ILE A 108 -21.31 8.82 12.57
N ILE A 109 -21.16 7.90 11.64
CA ILE A 109 -20.32 6.71 11.75
C ILE A 109 -19.11 6.84 10.84
N LYS A 110 -17.99 6.24 11.20
CA LYS A 110 -16.80 6.15 10.36
C LYS A 110 -16.71 4.75 9.74
N SER A 111 -16.05 4.67 8.60
CA SER A 111 -16.02 3.47 7.75
C SER A 111 -15.56 2.20 8.45
N VAL A 112 -14.73 2.31 9.48
CA VAL A 112 -14.11 1.16 10.16
C VAL A 112 -14.29 1.19 11.69
N ASP A 113 -15.15 2.09 12.21
CA ASP A 113 -15.46 2.09 13.65
C ASP A 113 -16.32 0.87 14.01
N ASP A 114 -15.92 0.13 15.04
CA ASP A 114 -16.68 -0.99 15.58
C ASP A 114 -16.42 -1.14 17.08
N PRO A 115 -17.37 -0.77 17.94
CA PRO A 115 -17.23 -0.84 19.40
C PRO A 115 -17.12 -2.27 19.95
N ALA A 116 -17.39 -3.30 19.13
CA ALA A 116 -17.29 -4.70 19.56
C ALA A 116 -15.84 -5.19 19.71
N TYR A 117 -14.88 -4.50 19.07
CA TYR A 117 -13.48 -4.91 19.06
C TYR A 117 -12.58 -3.82 19.61
N MET A 118 -11.63 -4.20 20.47
CA MET A 118 -10.69 -3.27 21.09
C MET A 118 -9.51 -3.00 20.15
N GLY A 119 -9.00 -1.77 20.20
CA GLY A 119 -7.72 -1.43 19.61
C GLY A 119 -6.55 -2.00 20.42
N VAL A 120 -5.46 -2.31 19.72
CA VAL A 120 -4.17 -2.66 20.32
C VAL A 120 -3.18 -1.56 19.98
N TYR A 121 -2.52 -0.97 20.98
CA TYR A 121 -1.71 0.25 20.87
C TYR A 121 -2.51 1.49 20.41
N THR A 122 -3.83 1.46 20.51
CA THR A 122 -4.73 2.56 20.17
C THR A 122 -6.01 2.45 20.99
N SER A 123 -6.69 3.58 21.21
CA SER A 123 -8.03 3.63 21.80
C SER A 123 -9.16 3.43 20.77
N GLU A 124 -8.82 3.34 19.48
CA GLU A 124 -9.79 3.23 18.40
C GLU A 124 -10.29 1.80 18.26
N SER A 125 -11.58 1.58 18.52
CA SER A 125 -12.27 0.29 18.30
C SER A 125 -12.56 0.13 16.80
N THR A 126 -12.20 -1.01 16.22
CA THR A 126 -12.07 -1.10 14.76
C THR A 126 -12.35 -2.51 14.23
N SER A 127 -13.15 -2.58 13.15
CA SER A 127 -13.29 -3.77 12.30
C SER A 127 -13.75 -3.38 10.88
N PRO A 128 -13.77 -4.30 9.91
CA PRO A 128 -14.35 -4.07 8.58
C PRO A 128 -15.87 -4.25 8.54
N GLN A 129 -16.63 -4.08 9.65
CA GLN A 129 -18.06 -4.42 9.75
C GLN A 129 -18.95 -3.73 8.71
N HIS A 130 -18.54 -2.57 8.18
CA HIS A 130 -19.32 -1.83 7.19
C HIS A 130 -19.02 -2.27 5.75
N LEU A 131 -18.05 -3.16 5.57
CA LEU A 131 -17.74 -3.77 4.29
C LEU A 131 -18.69 -4.97 4.08
N LEU A 132 -19.62 -4.85 3.13
CA LEU A 132 -20.74 -5.79 2.98
C LEU A 132 -20.44 -6.96 2.01
N VAL A 133 -19.29 -6.94 1.37
CA VAL A 133 -18.87 -7.95 0.39
C VAL A 133 -17.43 -8.38 0.67
N SER A 134 -17.05 -9.56 0.18
CA SER A 134 -15.68 -10.05 0.30
C SER A 134 -14.68 -9.19 -0.46
N THR A 135 -13.47 -9.17 0.06
CA THR A 135 -12.32 -8.53 -0.59
C THR A 135 -11.46 -9.56 -1.32
N LEU A 136 -10.50 -9.10 -2.12
CA LEU A 136 -9.45 -9.95 -2.67
C LEU A 136 -8.72 -10.76 -1.57
N SER A 137 -8.53 -10.16 -0.40
CA SER A 137 -7.95 -10.81 0.78
C SER A 137 -8.81 -11.98 1.26
N ASP A 138 -10.12 -11.75 1.37
CA ASP A 138 -11.09 -12.76 1.81
C ASP A 138 -11.17 -13.92 0.81
N GLU A 139 -11.25 -13.61 -0.48
CA GLU A 139 -11.30 -14.62 -1.54
C GLU A 139 -10.03 -15.47 -1.60
N LEU A 140 -8.85 -14.87 -1.39
CA LEU A 140 -7.60 -15.62 -1.30
C LEU A 140 -7.60 -16.57 -0.10
N MET A 141 -8.09 -16.13 1.05
CA MET A 141 -8.21 -16.98 2.25
C MET A 141 -9.15 -18.15 2.00
N VAL A 142 -10.28 -17.93 1.30
CA VAL A 142 -11.21 -19.00 0.89
C VAL A 142 -10.52 -19.95 -0.09
N ALA A 143 -9.90 -19.43 -1.14
CA ALA A 143 -9.26 -20.24 -2.19
C ALA A 143 -8.11 -21.10 -1.66
N THR A 144 -7.43 -20.65 -0.61
CA THR A 144 -6.32 -21.37 0.03
C THR A 144 -6.75 -22.17 1.26
N CYS A 145 -8.06 -22.27 1.53
CA CYS A 145 -8.59 -22.93 2.73
C CYS A 145 -7.97 -22.39 4.04
N GLY A 146 -7.70 -21.09 4.12
CA GLY A 146 -7.13 -20.42 5.27
C GLY A 146 -5.60 -20.56 5.43
N ASN A 147 -4.91 -21.14 4.45
CA ASN A 147 -3.46 -21.34 4.52
C ASN A 147 -2.63 -20.11 4.09
N ALA A 148 -3.22 -19.17 3.36
CA ALA A 148 -2.52 -17.95 2.95
C ALA A 148 -2.13 -17.08 4.17
N GLU A 149 -0.98 -16.43 4.07
CA GLU A 149 -0.58 -15.33 4.94
C GLU A 149 -1.07 -14.01 4.31
N VAL A 150 -2.02 -13.34 4.98
CA VAL A 150 -2.60 -12.08 4.50
C VAL A 150 -2.41 -11.00 5.56
N TYR A 151 -1.64 -9.97 5.21
CA TYR A 151 -1.41 -8.81 6.08
C TYR A 151 -1.63 -7.50 5.33
N SER A 152 -2.09 -6.49 6.07
CA SER A 152 -2.26 -5.13 5.56
C SER A 152 -1.47 -4.14 6.40
N ILE A 153 -0.66 -3.29 5.75
CA ILE A 153 0.20 -2.29 6.41
C ILE A 153 -0.03 -0.94 5.74
N ALA A 154 -0.53 0.03 6.49
CA ALA A 154 -0.82 1.36 5.99
C ALA A 154 -0.56 2.45 7.04
N PRO A 155 -0.24 3.69 6.64
CA PRO A 155 -0.15 4.79 7.59
C PRO A 155 -1.47 5.10 8.28
N THR A 156 -2.62 4.86 7.63
CA THR A 156 -3.94 5.17 8.17
C THR A 156 -4.79 3.93 8.39
N ARG A 157 -5.65 4.02 9.38
CA ARG A 157 -6.51 2.92 9.85
C ARG A 157 -7.44 2.41 8.74
N GLU A 158 -8.12 3.32 8.06
CA GLU A 158 -9.08 2.98 7.03
C GLU A 158 -8.45 2.19 5.88
N MET A 159 -7.26 2.62 5.43
CA MET A 159 -6.55 1.93 4.36
C MET A 159 -6.10 0.54 4.79
N ALA A 160 -5.61 0.39 6.01
CA ALA A 160 -5.18 -0.90 6.52
C ALA A 160 -6.35 -1.89 6.63
N VAL A 161 -7.46 -1.48 7.23
CA VAL A 161 -8.59 -2.35 7.54
C VAL A 161 -9.39 -2.72 6.29
N LEU A 162 -9.67 -1.74 5.41
CA LEU A 162 -10.47 -1.98 4.20
C LEU A 162 -9.72 -2.81 3.15
N ALA A 163 -8.39 -2.72 3.10
CA ALA A 163 -7.58 -3.58 2.25
C ALA A 163 -7.39 -4.99 2.84
N ALA A 164 -7.35 -5.12 4.17
CA ALA A 164 -7.29 -6.40 4.85
C ALA A 164 -8.55 -7.24 4.68
N GLY A 165 -9.72 -6.59 4.61
CA GLY A 165 -11.00 -7.28 4.59
C GLY A 165 -11.30 -8.01 5.89
N HIS A 166 -12.09 -9.09 5.82
CA HIS A 166 -12.62 -9.80 6.98
C HIS A 166 -11.71 -10.94 7.48
N ALA A 167 -10.97 -11.57 6.58
CA ALA A 167 -10.27 -12.82 6.85
C ALA A 167 -8.74 -12.70 6.93
N ALA A 168 -8.19 -11.50 6.86
CA ALA A 168 -6.74 -11.29 6.99
C ALA A 168 -6.23 -11.72 8.38
N LYS A 169 -4.94 -12.05 8.47
CA LYS A 169 -4.26 -12.36 9.74
C LYS A 169 -3.86 -11.11 10.53
N GLY A 170 -3.88 -9.93 9.90
CA GLY A 170 -3.62 -8.67 10.58
C GLY A 170 -3.74 -7.46 9.68
N ALA A 171 -4.19 -6.35 10.27
CA ALA A 171 -4.18 -5.02 9.69
C ALA A 171 -3.48 -4.07 10.66
N PHE A 172 -2.47 -3.34 10.17
CA PHE A 172 -1.62 -2.49 10.99
C PHE A 172 -1.57 -1.08 10.46
N TRP A 173 -1.71 -0.11 11.38
CA TRP A 173 -1.64 1.32 11.06
C TRP A 173 -0.90 2.11 12.12
N LEU A 174 -0.38 3.27 11.77
CA LEU A 174 0.32 4.15 12.70
C LEU A 174 -0.68 4.89 13.59
N ASN A 175 -0.46 4.84 14.90
CA ASN A 175 -1.23 5.61 15.86
C ASN A 175 -0.87 7.09 15.80
N ASP A 176 -1.88 7.97 15.83
CA ASP A 176 -1.73 9.42 15.72
C ASP A 176 -1.12 10.07 16.95
N GLU A 177 -1.18 9.39 18.11
CA GLU A 177 -0.73 9.93 19.40
C GLU A 177 0.66 9.39 19.78
N THR A 178 0.91 8.11 19.50
CA THR A 178 2.11 7.40 19.95
C THR A 178 3.11 7.10 18.86
N GLY A 179 2.68 7.09 17.59
CA GLY A 179 3.50 6.66 16.45
C GLY A 179 3.77 5.15 16.41
N LYS A 180 3.18 4.37 17.32
CA LYS A 180 3.31 2.92 17.31
C LYS A 180 2.41 2.30 16.24
N TRP A 181 2.83 1.19 15.68
CA TRP A 181 1.98 0.36 14.85
C TRP A 181 0.88 -0.26 15.71
N SER A 182 -0.34 -0.02 15.32
CA SER A 182 -1.56 -0.41 16.02
C SER A 182 -2.34 -1.44 15.23
N GLY A 183 -3.28 -2.12 15.87
CA GLY A 183 -4.15 -3.10 15.24
C GLY A 183 -5.47 -3.22 16.00
N SER A 184 -6.24 -4.25 15.66
CA SER A 184 -7.53 -4.55 16.27
C SER A 184 -7.61 -6.00 16.72
N THR A 185 -8.29 -6.25 17.85
CA THR A 185 -8.62 -7.60 18.31
C THR A 185 -9.55 -8.36 17.38
N TYR A 186 -10.13 -7.67 16.38
CA TYR A 186 -10.91 -8.31 15.31
C TYR A 186 -10.09 -9.38 14.57
N TYR A 187 -8.81 -9.11 14.30
CA TYR A 187 -7.90 -10.03 13.59
C TYR A 187 -7.23 -11.06 14.53
N GLY A 188 -7.73 -11.20 15.76
CA GLY A 188 -7.17 -12.13 16.74
C GLY A 188 -6.06 -11.54 17.60
N SER A 189 -5.08 -12.36 17.97
CA SER A 189 -3.95 -11.94 18.81
C SER A 189 -2.99 -11.05 18.02
N PHE A 190 -2.58 -9.95 18.65
CA PHE A 190 -1.61 -9.03 18.04
C PHE A 190 -0.24 -9.73 17.92
N PRO A 191 0.38 -9.73 16.72
CA PRO A 191 1.58 -10.49 16.46
C PRO A 191 2.80 -9.99 17.27
N GLU A 192 3.58 -10.92 17.82
CA GLU A 192 4.78 -10.60 18.58
C GLU A 192 5.84 -9.83 17.76
N TRP A 193 5.93 -10.09 16.47
CA TRP A 193 6.88 -9.39 15.61
C TRP A 193 6.57 -7.89 15.46
N VAL A 194 5.28 -7.48 15.50
CA VAL A 194 4.88 -6.07 15.51
C VAL A 194 5.17 -5.44 16.88
N THR A 195 4.89 -6.18 17.97
CA THR A 195 5.23 -5.73 19.32
C THR A 195 6.72 -5.51 19.46
N THR A 196 7.53 -6.46 19.00
CA THR A 196 9.00 -6.36 19.00
C THR A 196 9.49 -5.17 18.19
N TYR A 197 8.89 -4.93 17.01
CA TYR A 197 9.21 -3.75 16.21
C TYR A 197 8.90 -2.46 16.97
N ASN A 198 7.70 -2.34 17.53
CA ASN A 198 7.29 -1.17 18.33
C ASN A 198 8.23 -0.88 19.50
N ASP A 199 8.75 -1.92 20.15
CA ASP A 199 9.55 -1.77 21.36
C ASP A 199 11.05 -1.55 21.08
N ARG A 200 11.55 -1.90 19.89
CA ARG A 200 12.98 -1.79 19.56
C ARG A 200 13.28 -0.77 18.45
N ASP A 201 12.43 -0.74 17.43
CA ASP A 201 12.65 0.02 16.20
C ASP A 201 11.51 1.00 15.89
N GLY A 202 10.61 1.23 16.85
CA GLY A 202 9.44 2.08 16.72
C GLY A 202 9.76 3.51 16.25
N LEU A 203 8.80 4.12 15.60
CA LEU A 203 8.91 5.50 15.10
C LEU A 203 9.18 6.50 16.23
N ASP A 204 8.63 6.27 17.41
CA ASP A 204 8.78 7.12 18.60
C ASP A 204 10.23 7.32 19.02
N PHE A 205 11.12 6.34 18.79
CA PHE A 205 12.56 6.46 19.08
C PHE A 205 13.30 7.35 18.07
N ARG A 206 12.74 7.58 16.88
CA ARG A 206 13.45 8.17 15.74
C ARG A 206 12.89 9.52 15.29
N ILE A 207 11.60 9.75 15.50
CA ILE A 207 10.87 10.89 14.94
C ILE A 207 11.48 12.23 15.36
N GLY A 208 12.00 12.34 16.60
CA GLY A 208 12.63 13.56 17.11
C GLY A 208 13.92 13.98 16.39
N ASN A 209 14.51 13.08 15.62
CA ASN A 209 15.72 13.35 14.84
C ASN A 209 15.44 13.50 13.33
N LEU A 210 14.17 13.39 12.92
CA LEU A 210 13.80 13.48 11.52
C LEU A 210 13.63 14.94 11.11
N VAL A 211 14.27 15.29 10.01
CA VAL A 211 14.12 16.58 9.34
C VAL A 211 13.90 16.34 7.86
N TRP A 212 12.80 16.85 7.34
CA TRP A 212 12.53 16.80 5.92
C TRP A 212 12.93 18.11 5.25
N GLY A 213 13.92 18.04 4.42
CA GLY A 213 14.37 19.11 3.51
C GLY A 213 14.61 18.52 2.12
N PRO A 214 14.98 19.33 1.12
CA PRO A 214 15.21 18.89 -0.23
C PRO A 214 16.18 17.72 -0.33
N TYR A 215 15.78 16.64 -1.00
CA TYR A 215 16.62 15.46 -1.22
C TYR A 215 17.67 15.70 -2.31
N LEU A 216 17.27 16.39 -3.38
CA LEU A 216 18.14 16.77 -4.46
C LEU A 216 18.68 18.20 -4.25
N PRO A 217 19.74 18.61 -4.94
CA PRO A 217 20.13 20.01 -4.99
C PRO A 217 18.95 20.90 -5.41
N VAL A 218 18.75 22.02 -4.73
CA VAL A 218 17.61 22.93 -4.96
C VAL A 218 17.45 23.33 -6.42
N THR A 219 18.56 23.48 -7.14
CA THR A 219 18.59 23.79 -8.58
C THR A 219 18.05 22.69 -9.50
N SER A 220 17.86 21.49 -8.98
CA SER A 220 17.29 20.37 -9.75
C SER A 220 15.77 20.45 -9.86
N TYR A 221 15.10 21.10 -8.90
CA TYR A 221 13.64 21.26 -8.90
C TYR A 221 13.22 22.36 -9.86
N LYS A 222 12.31 22.05 -10.81
CA LYS A 222 12.06 22.88 -11.98
C LYS A 222 10.89 23.86 -11.85
N TYR A 223 9.91 23.56 -11.04
CA TYR A 223 8.65 24.31 -11.00
C TYR A 223 8.58 25.28 -9.82
N VAL A 224 9.70 25.93 -9.50
CA VAL A 224 9.73 26.95 -8.45
C VAL A 224 9.13 28.24 -9.01
N THR A 225 8.02 28.71 -8.44
CA THR A 225 7.41 29.98 -8.87
C THR A 225 8.33 31.13 -8.54
N SER A 226 8.41 32.14 -9.45
CA SER A 226 9.26 33.34 -9.30
C SER A 226 8.95 34.17 -8.04
N ASP A 227 7.78 33.98 -7.44
CA ASP A 227 7.33 34.65 -6.23
C ASP A 227 7.72 33.91 -4.93
N ALA A 228 8.37 32.77 -5.03
CA ALA A 228 8.83 32.03 -3.87
C ALA A 228 9.97 32.78 -3.18
N LYS A 229 9.63 33.55 -2.17
CA LYS A 229 10.61 34.15 -1.24
C LYS A 229 11.43 33.10 -0.48
N GLN A 230 11.06 31.83 -0.58
CA GLN A 230 11.69 30.71 0.09
C GLN A 230 12.38 29.82 -0.95
N LEU A 231 13.70 29.89 -0.97
CA LEU A 231 14.55 29.10 -1.88
C LEU A 231 14.69 27.63 -1.45
N THR A 232 14.16 27.25 -0.29
CA THR A 232 14.24 25.90 0.28
C THR A 232 13.14 25.72 1.32
N PHE A 233 12.92 24.48 1.75
CA PHE A 233 12.00 24.14 2.83
C PHE A 233 12.69 23.29 3.90
N LYS A 234 12.13 23.30 5.11
CA LYS A 234 12.55 22.46 6.22
C LYS A 234 11.36 22.18 7.13
N HIS A 235 11.04 20.89 7.31
CA HIS A 235 10.05 20.42 8.27
C HIS A 235 10.76 19.59 9.32
N ASP A 236 10.71 20.06 10.56
CA ASP A 236 11.35 19.44 11.72
C ASP A 236 10.28 18.79 12.59
N PHE A 237 10.40 17.49 12.84
CA PHE A 237 9.44 16.74 13.63
C PHE A 237 9.75 16.74 15.13
N SER A 238 10.89 17.33 15.56
CA SER A 238 11.26 17.41 16.97
C SER A 238 10.36 18.36 17.77
N ASP A 239 9.94 19.47 17.15
CA ASP A 239 9.16 20.54 17.79
C ASP A 239 7.65 20.33 17.77
N GLU A 240 7.16 19.31 17.08
CA GLU A 240 5.74 19.04 16.90
C GLU A 240 5.17 18.26 18.09
N ARG A 241 4.83 18.97 19.18
CA ARG A 241 4.38 18.34 20.44
C ARG A 241 3.00 17.68 20.37
N THR A 242 2.05 18.17 19.58
CA THR A 242 0.67 17.69 19.58
C THR A 242 0.34 17.00 18.31
N GLU A 243 0.68 17.08 17.21
CA GLU A 243 0.25 16.39 15.98
C GLU A 243 1.39 15.79 15.15
N LYS A 244 2.56 15.62 15.77
CA LYS A 244 3.78 15.21 15.05
C LYS A 244 3.59 13.92 14.26
N TYR A 245 2.88 12.92 14.79
CA TYR A 245 2.65 11.66 14.10
C TYR A 245 1.61 11.80 12.98
N LYS A 246 0.60 12.64 13.11
CA LYS A 246 -0.31 12.96 12.02
C LYS A 246 0.41 13.65 10.87
N LYS A 247 1.24 14.64 11.18
CA LYS A 247 2.06 15.32 10.17
C LYS A 247 3.07 14.37 9.54
N PHE A 248 3.68 13.48 10.34
CA PHE A 248 4.57 12.44 9.82
C PHE A 248 3.89 11.57 8.76
N LYS A 249 2.63 11.16 8.96
CA LYS A 249 1.87 10.34 8.01
C LYS A 249 1.68 10.99 6.64
N THR A 250 1.76 12.31 6.56
CA THR A 250 1.68 13.09 5.32
C THR A 250 3.05 13.51 4.79
N SER A 251 4.12 13.00 5.35
CA SER A 251 5.50 13.19 4.89
C SER A 251 5.98 11.98 4.08
N PRO A 252 7.02 12.11 3.27
CA PRO A 252 7.57 10.97 2.51
C PRO A 252 8.15 9.87 3.42
N TYR A 253 8.53 10.21 4.65
CA TYR A 253 9.04 9.25 5.62
C TYR A 253 8.02 8.22 6.10
N ALA A 254 6.70 8.48 5.91
CA ALA A 254 5.67 7.50 6.17
C ALA A 254 5.81 6.26 5.26
N ASN A 255 6.24 6.46 4.00
CA ASN A 255 6.46 5.38 3.05
C ASN A 255 7.66 4.53 3.47
N ASP A 256 8.74 5.16 3.95
CA ASP A 256 9.90 4.45 4.47
C ASP A 256 9.56 3.65 5.75
N GLU A 257 8.66 4.20 6.58
CA GLU A 257 8.19 3.52 7.79
C GLU A 257 7.36 2.27 7.47
N VAL A 258 6.52 2.33 6.43
CA VAL A 258 5.81 1.15 5.90
C VAL A 258 6.83 0.11 5.44
N ASN A 259 7.87 0.48 4.68
CA ASN A 259 8.90 -0.45 4.23
C ASN A 259 9.64 -1.15 5.38
N LYS A 260 9.87 -0.45 6.49
CA LYS A 260 10.51 -1.06 7.67
C LYS A 260 9.62 -2.12 8.31
N LEU A 261 8.31 -1.87 8.44
CA LEU A 261 7.40 -2.87 8.96
C LEU A 261 7.22 -4.05 7.97
N VAL A 262 7.27 -3.78 6.66
CA VAL A 262 7.30 -4.83 5.62
C VAL A 262 8.54 -5.72 5.77
N ASP A 263 9.72 -5.15 6.02
CA ASP A 263 10.94 -5.95 6.27
C ASP A 263 10.79 -6.84 7.51
N ALA A 264 10.21 -6.32 8.58
CA ALA A 264 9.90 -7.13 9.77
C ALA A 264 8.89 -8.24 9.44
N CYS A 265 7.81 -7.92 8.71
CA CYS A 265 6.81 -8.90 8.27
C CYS A 265 7.46 -10.03 7.47
N LEU A 266 8.19 -9.71 6.40
CA LEU A 266 8.84 -10.71 5.54
C LEU A 266 9.94 -11.49 6.27
N THR A 267 10.55 -10.92 7.32
CA THR A 267 11.57 -11.59 8.13
C THR A 267 10.97 -12.61 9.08
N TYR A 268 9.93 -12.23 9.82
CA TYR A 268 9.41 -12.97 10.96
C TYR A 268 8.14 -13.78 10.68
N THR A 269 7.58 -13.69 9.47
CA THR A 269 6.43 -14.50 9.04
C THR A 269 6.81 -15.48 7.92
N ASN A 270 5.85 -16.28 7.46
CA ASN A 270 6.02 -17.17 6.32
C ASN A 270 5.61 -16.53 4.98
N VAL A 271 5.25 -15.26 4.94
CA VAL A 271 4.83 -14.54 3.74
C VAL A 271 5.81 -14.74 2.59
N GLY A 272 5.35 -15.32 1.50
CA GLY A 272 6.11 -15.57 0.27
C GLY A 272 7.15 -16.68 0.37
N LYS A 273 7.20 -17.47 1.45
CA LYS A 273 8.25 -18.48 1.70
C LYS A 273 7.88 -19.90 1.27
N ASP A 274 6.62 -20.17 1.03
CA ASP A 274 6.14 -21.47 0.56
C ASP A 274 5.48 -21.38 -0.84
N ASN A 275 4.69 -22.38 -1.22
CA ASN A 275 4.01 -22.42 -2.51
C ASN A 275 2.53 -22.02 -2.43
N VAL A 276 2.05 -21.63 -1.25
CA VAL A 276 0.73 -21.05 -1.08
C VAL A 276 0.82 -19.56 -1.45
N PRO A 277 -0.05 -19.05 -2.32
CA PRO A 277 -0.06 -17.62 -2.62
C PRO A 277 -0.43 -16.79 -1.38
N ASP A 278 0.40 -15.82 -1.05
CA ASP A 278 0.18 -14.87 0.03
C ASP A 278 -0.17 -13.48 -0.49
N LEU A 279 -0.79 -12.65 0.34
CA LEU A 279 -1.13 -11.28 -0.02
C LEU A 279 -0.60 -10.29 1.03
N LEU A 280 0.13 -9.29 0.58
CA LEU A 280 0.55 -8.17 1.37
C LEU A 280 -0.03 -6.88 0.78
N THR A 281 -0.99 -6.26 1.46
CA THR A 281 -1.53 -4.98 1.04
C THR A 281 -0.81 -3.84 1.73
N LEU A 282 -0.33 -2.89 0.96
CA LEU A 282 0.47 -1.77 1.42
C LEU A 282 -0.17 -0.46 1.00
N SER A 283 0.03 0.57 1.82
CA SER A 283 -0.39 1.90 1.43
C SER A 283 0.72 2.91 1.66
N TYR A 284 0.94 3.77 0.66
CA TYR A 284 1.84 4.92 0.69
C TYR A 284 1.07 6.22 0.60
N TYR A 285 1.77 7.32 0.75
CA TYR A 285 1.24 8.67 0.63
C TYR A 285 2.07 9.50 -0.34
N ALA A 286 1.40 10.24 -1.24
CA ALA A 286 2.02 11.10 -2.25
C ALA A 286 1.46 12.54 -2.28
N GLY A 287 0.57 12.87 -1.32
CA GLY A 287 -0.14 14.15 -1.29
C GLY A 287 0.63 15.28 -0.59
N ASN A 288 -0.10 16.35 -0.31
CA ASN A 288 0.43 17.53 0.35
C ASN A 288 0.74 17.27 1.82
N TYR A 289 1.93 17.70 2.25
CA TYR A 289 2.33 17.64 3.66
C TYR A 289 1.35 18.42 4.55
N ALA A 290 0.82 17.74 5.56
CA ALA A 290 -0.12 18.31 6.54
C ALA A 290 -1.30 19.07 5.91
N HIS A 291 -1.69 18.72 4.67
CA HIS A 291 -2.74 19.41 3.91
C HIS A 291 -2.52 20.92 3.76
N MET A 292 -1.27 21.34 3.68
CA MET A 292 -0.95 22.74 3.40
C MET A 292 -1.38 23.10 1.99
N SER A 293 -2.00 24.29 1.82
CA SER A 293 -2.30 24.87 0.50
C SER A 293 -1.01 25.38 -0.12
N ASN A 294 -0.23 24.51 -0.74
CA ASN A 294 0.95 24.90 -1.49
C ASN A 294 0.57 25.12 -2.95
N ALA A 295 1.35 25.96 -3.63
CA ALA A 295 1.22 26.11 -5.06
C ALA A 295 1.43 24.75 -5.75
N GLU A 296 0.66 24.47 -6.79
CA GLU A 296 0.92 23.32 -7.66
C GLU A 296 2.41 23.30 -8.05
N TYR A 297 2.99 22.11 -8.04
CA TYR A 297 4.42 21.91 -8.30
C TYR A 297 5.38 22.57 -7.29
N ALA A 298 4.94 22.88 -6.07
CA ALA A 298 5.85 23.31 -5.02
C ALA A 298 7.04 22.35 -4.85
N MET A 299 8.17 22.86 -4.33
CA MET A 299 9.37 22.04 -4.15
C MET A 299 9.12 20.84 -3.24
N GLU A 300 8.31 21.01 -2.19
CA GLU A 300 7.90 19.91 -1.29
C GLU A 300 7.17 18.79 -2.03
N ILE A 301 6.28 19.14 -2.97
CA ILE A 301 5.56 18.13 -3.77
C ILE A 301 6.53 17.39 -4.69
N GLN A 302 7.43 18.11 -5.36
CA GLN A 302 8.44 17.46 -6.19
C GLN A 302 9.33 16.54 -5.37
N ASP A 303 9.78 16.98 -4.17
CA ASP A 303 10.60 16.18 -3.26
C ASP A 303 9.84 14.96 -2.72
N MET A 304 8.54 15.12 -2.42
CA MET A 304 7.66 14.00 -2.05
C MET A 304 7.70 12.90 -3.12
N TYR A 305 7.57 13.26 -4.41
CA TYR A 305 7.58 12.29 -5.50
C TYR A 305 8.97 11.69 -5.75
N VAL A 306 10.05 12.45 -5.58
CA VAL A 306 11.42 11.93 -5.64
C VAL A 306 11.67 10.89 -4.55
N ARG A 307 11.23 11.17 -3.33
CA ARG A 307 11.35 10.22 -2.21
C ARG A 307 10.41 9.04 -2.36
N LEU A 308 9.20 9.24 -2.90
CA LEU A 308 8.27 8.16 -3.23
C LEU A 308 8.90 7.19 -4.25
N ASP A 309 9.56 7.72 -5.30
CA ASP A 309 10.31 6.93 -6.27
C ASP A 309 11.39 6.05 -5.58
N ASN A 310 12.13 6.65 -4.64
CA ASN A 310 13.12 5.91 -3.86
C ASN A 310 12.48 4.85 -2.96
N SER A 311 11.39 5.18 -2.23
CA SER A 311 10.70 4.24 -1.35
C SER A 311 10.13 3.04 -2.12
N ILE A 312 9.62 3.27 -3.35
CA ILE A 312 9.19 2.19 -4.27
C ILE A 312 10.40 1.32 -4.68
N GLY A 313 11.52 1.95 -5.06
CA GLY A 313 12.75 1.23 -5.40
C GLY A 313 13.25 0.38 -4.25
N ASP A 314 13.25 0.90 -3.04
CA ASP A 314 13.67 0.19 -1.84
C ASP A 314 12.71 -0.97 -1.48
N LEU A 315 11.40 -0.80 -1.71
CA LEU A 315 10.42 -1.88 -1.56
C LEU A 315 10.67 -3.01 -2.56
N LEU A 316 10.90 -2.68 -3.84
CA LEU A 316 11.19 -3.67 -4.86
C LEU A 316 12.47 -4.46 -4.55
N ASP A 317 13.53 -3.76 -4.12
CA ASP A 317 14.79 -4.39 -3.73
C ASP A 317 14.63 -5.24 -2.45
N LEU A 318 13.78 -4.84 -1.51
CA LEU A 318 13.44 -5.61 -0.31
C LEU A 318 12.72 -6.91 -0.68
N ILE A 319 11.68 -6.82 -1.51
CA ILE A 319 10.91 -7.98 -1.96
C ILE A 319 11.82 -8.94 -2.74
N ASP A 320 12.68 -8.40 -3.61
CA ASP A 320 13.61 -9.23 -4.39
C ASP A 320 14.55 -10.04 -3.49
N ARG A 321 15.11 -9.41 -2.47
CA ARG A 321 15.99 -10.09 -1.51
C ARG A 321 15.28 -11.14 -0.65
N LYS A 322 14.02 -10.92 -0.29
CA LYS A 322 13.29 -11.78 0.67
C LYS A 322 12.50 -12.90 0.01
N VAL A 323 11.93 -12.65 -1.16
CA VAL A 323 10.99 -13.56 -1.86
C VAL A 323 11.47 -13.85 -3.28
N GLY A 324 12.08 -12.86 -3.94
CA GLY A 324 12.40 -12.84 -5.36
C GLY A 324 11.26 -12.24 -6.19
N LEU A 325 11.58 -11.26 -7.03
CA LEU A 325 10.57 -10.61 -7.89
C LEU A 325 9.95 -11.57 -8.91
N ASN A 326 10.67 -12.60 -9.34
CA ASN A 326 10.12 -13.65 -10.22
C ASN A 326 9.02 -14.49 -9.55
N ASN A 327 8.93 -14.48 -8.23
CA ASN A 327 7.90 -15.15 -7.45
C ASN A 327 6.81 -14.19 -6.96
N THR A 328 6.89 -12.92 -7.35
CA THR A 328 6.03 -11.85 -6.83
C THR A 328 5.24 -11.19 -7.94
N CYS A 329 3.95 -10.97 -7.71
CA CYS A 329 3.12 -10.08 -8.52
C CYS A 329 2.91 -8.78 -7.75
N LEU A 330 3.35 -7.65 -8.29
CA LEU A 330 3.10 -6.34 -7.69
C LEU A 330 2.08 -5.56 -8.52
N LEU A 331 1.01 -5.13 -7.86
CA LEU A 331 -0.02 -4.24 -8.40
C LEU A 331 0.08 -2.90 -7.68
N TYR A 332 0.09 -1.79 -8.40
CA TYR A 332 0.04 -0.47 -7.76
C TYR A 332 -1.01 0.42 -8.43
N THR A 333 -1.64 1.28 -7.62
CA THR A 333 -2.70 2.19 -8.06
C THR A 333 -2.87 3.35 -7.09
N SER A 334 -3.61 4.38 -7.53
CA SER A 334 -4.09 5.45 -6.65
C SER A 334 -5.52 5.15 -6.17
N PRO A 335 -5.79 5.22 -4.87
CA PRO A 335 -7.15 5.13 -4.36
C PRO A 335 -7.91 6.46 -4.47
N SER A 336 -7.25 7.56 -4.79
CA SER A 336 -7.88 8.88 -4.83
C SER A 336 -7.74 9.51 -6.20
N PRO A 337 -8.84 9.97 -6.81
CA PRO A 337 -8.76 10.89 -7.93
C PRO A 337 -8.34 12.28 -7.41
N ARG A 338 -8.13 13.20 -8.30
CA ARG A 338 -7.82 14.59 -7.99
C ARG A 338 -8.80 15.16 -6.96
N ASP A 339 -8.30 15.59 -5.82
CA ASP A 339 -8.96 16.60 -4.99
C ASP A 339 -8.66 17.98 -5.57
#